data_33c1512679bac6182a0d1f937e34745f
#
_entry.id   33c1512679bac6182a0d1f937e34745f
#
_cell.length_a   1.000
_cell.length_b   1.000
_cell.length_c   1.000
_cell.angle_alpha   90.00
_cell.angle_beta   90.00
_cell.angle_gamma   90.00
#
_symmetry.space_group_name_H-M   'P 1'
#
loop_
_entity.id
_entity.type
_entity.pdbx_description
1 polymer ?
#
loop_
_entity_poly.entity_id
_entity_poly.type
_entity_poly.pdbx_seq_one_letter_code
_entity_poly.pdbx_strand_id
1 'polypeptide(L)'
;TMKYICNTEAVALYLQKYIVYRKRKISFADGTFNSLLELIVKHKDEKFMLALTEPYKPELPETLSKLKLKCTPVVFARTVAADVKELNPSDYDIIALYSPSDVKALVDNFDVEKLPVVATFGEATLSAAINAGFKVKASAPSPVAPSMAKALDIYCRRVAEGEAIADVEIKENLEKEEFIRAQQTKLQKKTRTR
;
A
#
# COMPACT_ATOMS: atom_id res chain seq x y z
N THR A 1 20.37 -0.75 -27.34
CA THR A 1 18.89 -0.67 -27.48
C THR A 1 18.28 -0.93 -26.11
N MET A 2 17.43 -0.03 -25.59
CA MET A 2 16.80 -0.14 -24.28
C MET A 2 15.84 -1.34 -24.24
N LYS A 3 15.88 -2.10 -23.14
CA LYS A 3 14.90 -3.14 -22.78
C LYS A 3 14.12 -2.67 -21.55
N TYR A 4 12.91 -3.17 -21.40
CA TYR A 4 12.01 -2.79 -20.31
C TYR A 4 11.59 -4.04 -19.55
N ILE A 5 11.70 -3.98 -18.25
CA ILE A 5 11.20 -5.00 -17.33
C ILE A 5 10.10 -4.35 -16.50
N CYS A 6 8.89 -4.88 -16.62
CA CYS A 6 7.70 -4.36 -15.96
C CYS A 6 7.25 -5.30 -14.84
N ASN A 7 6.67 -4.73 -13.79
CA ASN A 7 6.17 -5.52 -12.66
C ASN A 7 4.96 -6.40 -13.04
N THR A 8 4.12 -5.92 -13.97
CA THR A 8 2.94 -6.65 -14.44
C THR A 8 2.75 -6.50 -15.95
N GLU A 9 1.96 -7.39 -16.54
CA GLU A 9 1.53 -7.29 -17.93
C GLU A 9 0.76 -5.98 -18.21
N ALA A 10 -0.10 -5.56 -17.28
CA ALA A 10 -0.85 -4.31 -17.41
C ALA A 10 0.07 -3.09 -17.57
N VAL A 11 1.18 -3.04 -16.81
CA VAL A 11 2.19 -1.99 -16.95
C VAL A 11 2.90 -2.09 -18.30
N ALA A 12 3.23 -3.29 -18.75
CA ALA A 12 3.86 -3.50 -20.06
C ALA A 12 2.95 -3.06 -21.21
N LEU A 13 1.66 -3.36 -21.14
CA LEU A 13 0.65 -2.92 -22.08
C LEU A 13 0.44 -1.39 -22.06
N TYR A 14 0.41 -0.79 -20.87
CA TYR A 14 0.30 0.66 -20.75
C TYR A 14 1.50 1.40 -21.35
N LEU A 15 2.70 0.82 -21.22
CA LEU A 15 3.92 1.39 -21.77
C LEU A 15 3.88 1.55 -23.31
N GLN A 16 3.06 0.76 -24.02
CA GLN A 16 2.86 0.87 -25.47
C GLN A 16 2.36 2.25 -25.93
N LYS A 17 1.71 3.00 -25.05
CA LYS A 17 1.27 4.36 -25.37
C LYS A 17 2.43 5.33 -25.60
N TYR A 18 3.62 5.00 -25.11
CA TYR A 18 4.78 5.88 -25.09
C TYR A 18 5.97 5.34 -25.87
N ILE A 19 6.01 4.03 -26.12
CA ILE A 19 7.09 3.37 -26.84
C ILE A 19 6.55 2.39 -27.89
N VAL A 20 7.35 2.13 -28.92
CA VAL A 20 7.02 1.06 -29.88
C VAL A 20 7.15 -0.30 -29.19
N TYR A 21 6.03 -0.97 -29.02
CA TYR A 21 6.01 -2.31 -28.42
C TYR A 21 6.76 -3.32 -29.29
N ARG A 22 7.77 -3.93 -28.71
CA ARG A 22 8.52 -5.03 -29.33
C ARG A 22 8.67 -6.16 -28.32
N LYS A 23 8.05 -7.30 -28.62
CA LYS A 23 8.03 -8.49 -27.75
C LYS A 23 9.41 -8.91 -27.21
N ARG A 24 10.48 -8.67 -27.99
CA ARG A 24 11.86 -8.97 -27.59
C ARG A 24 12.48 -7.97 -26.62
N LYS A 25 11.83 -6.83 -26.37
CA LYS A 25 12.37 -5.73 -25.58
C LYS A 25 11.58 -5.45 -24.31
N ILE A 26 10.39 -6.01 -24.20
CA ILE A 26 9.50 -5.80 -23.06
C ILE A 26 9.26 -7.17 -22.42
N SER A 27 9.58 -7.28 -21.15
CA SER A 27 9.32 -8.43 -20.31
C SER A 27 8.53 -7.99 -19.10
N PHE A 28 7.68 -8.83 -18.56
CA PHE A 28 6.89 -8.50 -17.39
C PHE A 28 6.83 -9.68 -16.42
N ALA A 29 6.71 -9.35 -15.14
CA ALA A 29 6.48 -10.29 -14.04
C ALA A 29 4.96 -10.43 -13.79
N ASP A 30 4.60 -11.27 -12.83
CA ASP A 30 3.21 -11.52 -12.41
C ASP A 30 2.71 -10.57 -11.30
N GLY A 31 3.48 -9.55 -10.96
CA GLY A 31 3.20 -8.60 -9.87
C GLY A 31 3.85 -8.99 -8.54
N THR A 32 4.42 -10.18 -8.42
CA THR A 32 5.13 -10.60 -7.21
C THR A 32 6.60 -10.15 -7.23
N PHE A 33 7.15 -9.90 -6.04
CA PHE A 33 8.56 -9.54 -5.87
C PHE A 33 9.50 -10.62 -6.43
N ASN A 34 9.20 -11.88 -6.15
CA ASN A 34 10.04 -13.00 -6.57
C ASN A 34 10.08 -13.14 -8.10
N SER A 35 8.94 -13.07 -8.78
CA SER A 35 8.86 -13.15 -10.23
C SER A 35 9.61 -11.99 -10.91
N LEU A 36 9.49 -10.77 -10.36
CA LEU A 36 10.24 -9.62 -10.82
C LEU A 36 11.75 -9.81 -10.66
N LEU A 37 12.18 -10.29 -9.49
CA LEU A 37 13.59 -10.52 -9.17
C LEU A 37 14.20 -11.61 -10.08
N GLU A 38 13.50 -12.71 -10.29
CA GLU A 38 13.92 -13.76 -11.22
C GLU A 38 14.12 -13.23 -12.65
N LEU A 39 13.21 -12.35 -13.08
CA LEU A 39 13.28 -11.76 -14.40
C LEU A 39 14.50 -10.83 -14.54
N ILE A 40 14.78 -10.03 -13.51
CA ILE A 40 15.96 -9.16 -13.47
C ILE A 40 17.25 -9.99 -13.46
N VAL A 41 17.32 -11.06 -12.67
CA VAL A 41 18.50 -11.94 -12.56
C VAL A 41 18.82 -12.63 -13.88
N LYS A 42 17.84 -12.97 -14.72
CA LYS A 42 18.07 -13.47 -16.09
C LYS A 42 18.89 -12.52 -16.96
N HIS A 43 18.89 -11.23 -16.63
CA HIS A 43 19.62 -10.18 -17.32
C HIS A 43 20.79 -9.61 -16.52
N LYS A 44 21.33 -10.35 -15.55
CA LYS A 44 22.33 -9.90 -14.56
C LYS A 44 23.57 -9.19 -15.13
N ASP A 45 23.93 -9.49 -16.37
CA ASP A 45 25.10 -8.91 -17.03
C ASP A 45 24.82 -7.51 -17.64
N GLU A 46 23.56 -7.09 -17.68
CA GLU A 46 23.12 -5.81 -18.21
C GLU A 46 23.18 -4.72 -17.13
N LYS A 47 23.15 -3.46 -17.58
CA LYS A 47 23.01 -2.30 -16.69
C LYS A 47 21.53 -1.94 -16.58
N PHE A 48 21.07 -1.72 -15.35
CA PHE A 48 19.68 -1.37 -15.06
C PHE A 48 19.56 0.08 -14.60
N MET A 49 18.51 0.73 -15.02
CA MET A 49 17.94 1.91 -14.38
C MET A 49 16.64 1.48 -13.70
N LEU A 50 16.55 1.66 -12.40
CA LEU A 50 15.34 1.37 -11.63
C LEU A 50 14.54 2.66 -11.46
N ALA A 51 13.43 2.76 -12.17
CA ALA A 51 12.52 3.89 -12.08
C ALA A 51 11.68 3.79 -10.80
N LEU A 52 11.73 4.82 -9.95
CA LEU A 52 11.07 4.85 -8.65
C LEU A 52 10.16 6.08 -8.52
N THR A 53 9.14 5.93 -7.67
CA THR A 53 8.30 7.04 -7.16
C THR A 53 8.44 7.09 -5.65
N GLU A 54 8.84 8.23 -5.08
CA GLU A 54 8.89 8.41 -3.62
C GLU A 54 7.49 8.68 -3.04
N PRO A 55 7.20 8.11 -1.85
CA PRO A 55 7.99 7.13 -1.11
C PRO A 55 7.94 5.73 -1.74
N TYR A 56 9.06 5.00 -1.72
CA TYR A 56 9.17 3.63 -2.22
C TYR A 56 9.66 2.68 -1.13
N LYS A 57 9.34 1.39 -1.29
CA LYS A 57 9.88 0.34 -0.41
C LYS A 57 11.33 0.07 -0.77
N PRO A 58 12.28 0.08 0.20
CA PRO A 58 13.70 -0.09 -0.06
C PRO A 58 14.09 -1.54 -0.45
N GLU A 59 13.18 -2.49 -0.30
CA GLU A 59 13.42 -3.92 -0.48
C GLU A 59 14.05 -4.27 -1.83
N LEU A 60 13.50 -3.74 -2.93
CA LEU A 60 14.02 -4.04 -4.28
C LEU A 60 15.41 -3.42 -4.52
N PRO A 61 15.64 -2.11 -4.31
CA PRO A 61 16.97 -1.51 -4.44
C PRO A 61 18.02 -2.21 -3.59
N GLU A 62 17.72 -2.53 -2.32
CA GLU A 62 18.63 -3.22 -1.42
C GLU A 62 18.96 -4.64 -1.90
N THR A 63 17.95 -5.38 -2.37
CA THR A 63 18.16 -6.75 -2.88
C THR A 63 19.04 -6.74 -4.12
N LEU A 64 18.81 -5.81 -5.06
CA LEU A 64 19.63 -5.68 -6.25
C LEU A 64 21.10 -5.30 -5.91
N SER A 65 21.28 -4.45 -4.89
CA SER A 65 22.59 -4.11 -4.36
C SER A 65 23.31 -5.31 -3.73
N LYS A 66 22.59 -6.08 -2.88
CA LYS A 66 23.11 -7.32 -2.26
C LYS A 66 23.54 -8.36 -3.31
N LEU A 67 22.80 -8.43 -4.43
CA LEU A 67 23.12 -9.32 -5.56
C LEU A 67 24.23 -8.74 -6.47
N LYS A 68 24.79 -7.57 -6.13
CA LYS A 68 25.85 -6.89 -6.89
C LYS A 68 25.48 -6.62 -8.37
N LEU A 69 24.19 -6.42 -8.65
CA LEU A 69 23.72 -6.07 -9.97
C LEU A 69 24.04 -4.60 -10.27
N LYS A 70 24.38 -4.30 -11.53
CA LYS A 70 24.68 -2.94 -11.99
C LYS A 70 23.37 -2.15 -12.15
N CYS A 71 22.77 -1.72 -11.03
CA CYS A 71 21.51 -1.03 -10.98
C CYS A 71 21.66 0.37 -10.43
N THR A 72 21.13 1.36 -11.15
CA THR A 72 21.04 2.76 -10.70
C THR A 72 19.59 3.07 -10.38
N PRO A 73 19.21 3.26 -9.10
CA PRO A 73 17.88 3.76 -8.74
C PRO A 73 17.75 5.23 -9.13
N VAL A 74 16.65 5.59 -9.77
CA VAL A 74 16.33 6.96 -10.18
C VAL A 74 14.90 7.28 -9.79
N VAL A 75 14.73 8.33 -9.00
CA VAL A 75 13.41 8.85 -8.62
C VAL A 75 12.88 9.74 -9.74
N PHE A 76 11.82 9.31 -10.41
CA PHE A 76 11.15 10.05 -11.48
C PHE A 76 9.98 10.89 -11.00
N ALA A 77 9.36 10.49 -9.89
CA ALA A 77 8.20 11.16 -9.34
C ALA A 77 8.26 11.12 -7.80
N ARG A 78 7.60 12.09 -7.19
CA ARG A 78 7.43 12.14 -5.74
C ARG A 78 5.96 12.42 -5.44
N THR A 79 5.36 11.60 -4.59
CA THR A 79 4.05 11.87 -4.04
C THR A 79 4.19 12.86 -2.88
N VAL A 80 3.56 14.00 -3.00
CA VAL A 80 3.55 15.05 -1.96
C VAL A 80 2.11 15.35 -1.57
N ALA A 81 1.89 15.67 -0.30
CA ALA A 81 0.60 16.19 0.15
C ALA A 81 0.38 17.58 -0.49
N ALA A 82 -0.82 17.79 -1.03
CA ALA A 82 -1.23 19.14 -1.42
C ALA A 82 -1.46 20.00 -0.17
N ASP A 83 -1.21 21.30 -0.28
CA ASP A 83 -1.66 22.24 0.72
C ASP A 83 -3.16 22.50 0.50
N VAL A 84 -3.96 22.06 1.46
CA VAL A 84 -5.42 22.18 1.43
C VAL A 84 -5.96 22.91 2.68
N LYS A 85 -5.12 23.72 3.32
CA LYS A 85 -5.46 24.46 4.55
C LYS A 85 -6.59 25.46 4.37
N GLU A 86 -6.90 25.82 3.12
CA GLU A 86 -8.05 26.66 2.78
C GLU A 86 -9.40 25.93 2.94
N LEU A 87 -9.41 24.60 2.95
CA LEU A 87 -10.61 23.82 3.20
C LEU A 87 -10.96 23.86 4.69
N ASN A 88 -12.25 24.02 4.98
CA ASN A 88 -12.71 23.88 6.36
C ASN A 88 -13.19 22.43 6.61
N PRO A 89 -12.49 21.66 7.44
CA PRO A 89 -12.88 20.27 7.71
C PRO A 89 -14.29 20.13 8.30
N SER A 90 -14.80 21.15 9.00
CA SER A 90 -16.14 21.14 9.60
C SER A 90 -17.29 21.19 8.59
N ASP A 91 -16.98 21.43 7.31
CA ASP A 91 -17.97 21.39 6.24
C ASP A 91 -18.29 19.95 5.77
N TYR A 92 -17.60 18.97 6.35
CA TYR A 92 -17.72 17.56 5.99
C TYR A 92 -18.11 16.71 7.22
N ASP A 93 -19.00 15.75 7.02
CA ASP A 93 -19.42 14.81 8.07
C ASP A 93 -18.45 13.65 8.27
N ILE A 94 -17.79 13.22 7.19
CA ILE A 94 -16.86 12.10 7.20
C ILE A 94 -15.82 12.24 6.08
N ILE A 95 -14.57 11.86 6.35
CA ILE A 95 -13.48 11.83 5.36
C ILE A 95 -13.11 10.40 5.06
N ALA A 96 -13.05 10.03 3.76
CA ALA A 96 -12.65 8.69 3.31
C ALA A 96 -11.16 8.65 2.95
N LEU A 97 -10.42 7.72 3.56
CA LEU A 97 -8.98 7.54 3.41
C LEU A 97 -8.68 6.19 2.78
N TYR A 98 -7.91 6.18 1.71
CA TYR A 98 -7.59 4.96 0.93
C TYR A 98 -6.16 4.48 1.13
N SER A 99 -5.29 5.28 1.72
CA SER A 99 -3.89 4.95 1.93
C SER A 99 -3.31 5.60 3.20
N PRO A 100 -2.21 5.05 3.77
CA PRO A 100 -1.47 5.72 4.84
C PRO A 100 -0.93 7.10 4.44
N SER A 101 -0.72 7.34 3.14
CA SER A 101 -0.30 8.65 2.63
C SER A 101 -1.41 9.71 2.78
N ASP A 102 -2.69 9.31 2.68
CA ASP A 102 -3.82 10.21 2.89
C ASP A 102 -3.91 10.62 4.37
N VAL A 103 -3.68 9.67 5.28
CA VAL A 103 -3.58 9.93 6.73
C VAL A 103 -2.52 10.98 7.00
N LYS A 104 -1.31 10.78 6.44
CA LYS A 104 -0.21 11.73 6.59
C LYS A 104 -0.57 13.11 6.02
N ALA A 105 -1.21 13.16 4.84
CA ALA A 105 -1.61 14.41 4.21
C ALA A 105 -2.60 15.21 5.08
N LEU A 106 -3.54 14.54 5.77
CA LEU A 106 -4.45 15.22 6.69
C LEU A 106 -3.71 15.74 7.92
N VAL A 107 -2.82 14.95 8.52
CA VAL A 107 -2.02 15.38 9.69
C VAL A 107 -1.12 16.57 9.34
N ASP A 108 -0.54 16.59 8.14
CA ASP A 108 0.33 17.69 7.67
C ASP A 108 -0.46 19.01 7.44
N ASN A 109 -1.78 18.93 7.20
CA ASN A 109 -2.62 20.10 6.87
C ASN A 109 -3.52 20.57 8.02
N PHE A 110 -3.97 19.66 8.90
CA PHE A 110 -5.01 19.94 9.87
C PHE A 110 -4.67 19.40 11.25
N ASP A 111 -5.26 20.02 12.26
CA ASP A 111 -5.28 19.52 13.63
C ASP A 111 -6.27 18.35 13.72
N VAL A 112 -5.77 17.18 14.11
CA VAL A 112 -6.55 15.93 14.14
C VAL A 112 -7.79 16.03 15.03
N GLU A 113 -7.72 16.79 16.13
CA GLU A 113 -8.84 16.95 17.07
C GLU A 113 -10.03 17.73 16.43
N LYS A 114 -9.76 18.52 15.40
CA LYS A 114 -10.76 19.34 14.70
C LYS A 114 -11.33 18.65 13.46
N LEU A 115 -10.78 17.50 13.11
CA LEU A 115 -11.25 16.75 11.95
C LEU A 115 -12.55 16.00 12.26
N PRO A 116 -13.43 15.85 11.26
CA PRO A 116 -14.57 14.95 11.37
C PRO A 116 -14.09 13.49 11.50
N VAL A 117 -15.03 12.60 11.74
CA VAL A 117 -14.73 11.16 11.77
C VAL A 117 -14.25 10.68 10.41
N VAL A 118 -13.49 9.60 10.38
CA VAL A 118 -12.94 9.06 9.13
C VAL A 118 -13.44 7.66 8.84
N ALA A 119 -13.48 7.33 7.53
CA ALA A 119 -13.60 5.98 7.01
C ALA A 119 -12.29 5.56 6.36
N THR A 120 -11.88 4.29 6.53
CA THR A 120 -10.60 3.79 6.02
C THR A 120 -10.78 2.61 5.07
N PHE A 121 -9.90 2.52 4.06
CA PHE A 121 -9.84 1.36 3.18
C PHE A 121 -8.50 0.64 3.33
N GLY A 122 -8.58 -0.63 3.75
CA GLY A 122 -7.41 -1.48 4.01
C GLY A 122 -6.84 -1.36 5.42
N GLU A 123 -6.29 -2.46 5.91
CA GLU A 123 -5.77 -2.60 7.27
C GLU A 123 -4.61 -1.62 7.56
N ALA A 124 -3.73 -1.40 6.58
CA ALA A 124 -2.62 -0.47 6.73
C ALA A 124 -3.08 0.98 6.92
N THR A 125 -4.17 1.39 6.23
CA THR A 125 -4.76 2.72 6.36
C THR A 125 -5.47 2.86 7.69
N LEU A 126 -6.22 1.82 8.12
CA LEU A 126 -6.86 1.76 9.43
C LEU A 126 -5.84 1.93 10.55
N SER A 127 -4.77 1.14 10.53
CA SER A 127 -3.70 1.21 11.53
C SER A 127 -3.04 2.59 11.56
N ALA A 128 -2.76 3.17 10.41
CA ALA A 128 -2.17 4.51 10.32
C ALA A 128 -3.12 5.57 10.90
N ALA A 129 -4.42 5.51 10.61
CA ALA A 129 -5.42 6.45 11.09
C ALA A 129 -5.58 6.37 12.63
N ILE A 130 -5.69 5.15 13.19
CA ILE A 130 -5.80 4.95 14.64
C ILE A 130 -4.54 5.47 15.34
N ASN A 131 -3.33 5.13 14.82
CA ASN A 131 -2.06 5.58 15.39
C ASN A 131 -1.89 7.11 15.32
N ALA A 132 -2.51 7.77 14.36
CA ALA A 132 -2.55 9.23 14.25
C ALA A 132 -3.64 9.90 15.12
N GLY A 133 -4.44 9.12 15.84
CA GLY A 133 -5.48 9.63 16.74
C GLY A 133 -6.83 9.93 16.09
N PHE A 134 -7.06 9.46 14.84
CA PHE A 134 -8.34 9.66 14.18
C PHE A 134 -9.46 8.81 14.77
N LYS A 135 -10.67 9.36 14.81
CA LYS A 135 -11.91 8.63 15.13
C LYS A 135 -12.40 7.89 13.89
N VAL A 136 -12.06 6.61 13.77
CA VAL A 136 -12.46 5.78 12.62
C VAL A 136 -13.83 5.18 12.88
N LYS A 137 -14.84 5.53 12.10
CA LYS A 137 -16.22 5.05 12.25
C LYS A 137 -16.65 4.00 11.23
N ALA A 138 -15.91 3.88 10.13
CA ALA A 138 -16.18 2.88 9.10
C ALA A 138 -14.86 2.34 8.53
N SER A 139 -14.83 1.06 8.19
CA SER A 139 -13.65 0.43 7.57
C SER A 139 -14.07 -0.59 6.52
N ALA A 140 -13.34 -0.63 5.42
CA ALA A 140 -13.45 -1.60 4.34
C ALA A 140 -12.04 -2.07 3.92
N PRO A 141 -11.89 -3.23 3.25
CA PRO A 141 -12.93 -4.22 2.99
C PRO A 141 -13.27 -5.07 4.22
N SER A 142 -14.52 -5.45 4.33
CA SER A 142 -15.01 -6.40 5.32
C SER A 142 -16.09 -7.30 4.69
N PRO A 143 -16.47 -8.44 5.30
CA PRO A 143 -17.52 -9.30 4.77
C PRO A 143 -18.86 -8.57 4.52
N VAL A 144 -19.18 -7.57 5.35
CA VAL A 144 -20.41 -6.77 5.24
C VAL A 144 -20.25 -5.50 4.41
N ALA A 145 -19.01 -5.03 4.25
CA ALA A 145 -18.67 -3.82 3.51
C ALA A 145 -17.45 -4.08 2.61
N PRO A 146 -17.59 -4.74 1.45
CA PRO A 146 -16.47 -5.07 0.58
C PRO A 146 -15.87 -3.85 -0.15
N SER A 147 -16.53 -2.70 -0.11
CA SER A 147 -16.07 -1.45 -0.73
C SER A 147 -16.25 -0.26 0.20
N MET A 148 -15.51 0.81 -0.03
CA MET A 148 -15.67 2.07 0.72
C MET A 148 -17.09 2.62 0.59
N ALA A 149 -17.67 2.60 -0.62
CA ALA A 149 -19.05 3.06 -0.85
C ALA A 149 -20.04 2.28 0.02
N LYS A 150 -19.86 0.95 0.17
CA LYS A 150 -20.74 0.15 1.03
C LYS A 150 -20.52 0.44 2.52
N ALA A 151 -19.28 0.67 2.94
CA ALA A 151 -19.00 1.05 4.32
C ALA A 151 -19.64 2.40 4.68
N LEU A 152 -19.56 3.38 3.79
CA LEU A 152 -20.18 4.69 3.95
C LEU A 152 -21.72 4.60 3.92
N ASP A 153 -22.31 3.78 3.02
CA ASP A 153 -23.77 3.55 2.98
C ASP A 153 -24.29 3.01 4.33
N ILE A 154 -23.60 2.00 4.89
CA ILE A 154 -23.94 1.45 6.20
C ILE A 154 -23.81 2.49 7.30
N TYR A 155 -22.70 3.25 7.31
CA TYR A 155 -22.48 4.30 8.30
C TYR A 155 -23.56 5.37 8.24
N CYS A 156 -23.85 5.91 7.06
CA CYS A 156 -24.84 6.99 6.89
C CYS A 156 -26.26 6.55 7.29
N ARG A 157 -26.65 5.32 6.98
CA ARG A 157 -27.96 4.76 7.40
C ARG A 157 -28.07 4.69 8.92
N ARG A 158 -27.07 4.13 9.59
CA ARG A 158 -27.05 4.00 11.05
C ARG A 158 -27.06 5.35 11.75
N VAL A 159 -26.33 6.34 11.21
CA VAL A 159 -26.40 7.71 11.72
C VAL A 159 -27.79 8.31 11.54
N ALA A 160 -28.43 8.09 10.38
CA ALA A 160 -29.81 8.57 10.12
C ALA A 160 -30.85 7.91 11.03
N GLU A 161 -30.62 6.68 11.48
CA GLU A 161 -31.43 5.93 12.43
C GLU A 161 -31.13 6.34 13.89
N GLY A 162 -30.21 7.26 14.11
CA GLY A 162 -29.83 7.76 15.45
C GLY A 162 -28.96 6.80 16.25
N GLU A 163 -28.29 5.84 15.60
CA GLU A 163 -27.43 4.90 16.30
C GLU A 163 -26.11 5.54 16.72
N ALA A 164 -25.66 5.23 17.95
CA ALA A 164 -24.31 5.55 18.41
C ALA A 164 -23.33 4.55 17.80
N ILE A 165 -22.47 5.02 16.88
CA ILE A 165 -21.49 4.17 16.21
C ILE A 165 -20.18 4.20 16.99
N ALA A 166 -19.72 3.04 17.48
CA ALA A 166 -18.43 2.89 18.12
C ALA A 166 -17.27 3.11 17.14
N ASP A 167 -16.10 3.46 17.68
CA ASP A 167 -14.88 3.51 16.87
C ASP A 167 -14.48 2.10 16.41
N VAL A 168 -13.92 2.02 15.22
CA VAL A 168 -13.37 0.77 14.70
C VAL A 168 -12.04 0.51 15.39
N GLU A 169 -11.91 -0.65 16.00
CA GLU A 169 -10.67 -1.11 16.62
C GLU A 169 -9.87 -2.00 15.65
N ILE A 170 -8.55 -1.98 15.79
CA ILE A 170 -7.69 -2.95 15.11
C ILE A 170 -7.96 -4.29 15.81
N LYS A 171 -8.54 -5.23 15.09
CA LYS A 171 -8.56 -6.61 15.56
C LYS A 171 -7.11 -7.09 15.56
N GLU A 172 -6.52 -7.24 16.74
CA GLU A 172 -5.24 -7.91 16.86
C GLU A 172 -5.34 -9.24 16.12
N ASN A 173 -4.42 -9.43 15.17
CA ASN A 173 -4.45 -10.59 14.29
C ASN A 173 -3.84 -11.78 15.04
N LEU A 174 -4.52 -12.20 16.13
CA LEU A 174 -4.16 -13.36 16.97
C LEU A 174 -3.87 -14.60 16.09
N GLU A 175 -4.61 -14.78 15.02
CA GLU A 175 -4.39 -15.87 14.05
C GLU A 175 -3.04 -15.77 13.32
N LYS A 176 -2.56 -14.56 12.97
CA LYS A 176 -1.23 -14.39 12.36
C LYS A 176 -0.12 -14.62 13.37
N GLU A 177 -0.29 -14.15 14.61
CA GLU A 177 0.70 -14.38 15.66
C GLU A 177 0.78 -15.87 16.04
N GLU A 178 -0.35 -16.55 16.17
CA GLU A 178 -0.41 -17.99 16.39
C GLU A 178 0.20 -18.78 15.24
N PHE A 179 -0.08 -18.38 13.99
CA PHE A 179 0.54 -19.00 12.81
C PHE A 179 2.06 -18.81 12.80
N ILE A 180 2.55 -17.60 13.09
CA ILE A 180 3.99 -17.32 13.17
C ILE A 180 4.65 -18.12 14.30
N ARG A 181 4.03 -18.16 15.49
CA ARG A 181 4.51 -18.98 16.62
C ARG A 181 4.54 -20.48 16.30
N ALA A 182 3.51 -20.98 15.60
CA ALA A 182 3.46 -22.38 15.14
C ALA A 182 4.56 -22.69 14.13
N GLN A 183 4.87 -21.79 13.21
CA GLN A 183 5.97 -21.94 12.25
C GLN A 183 7.35 -21.90 12.95
N GLN A 184 7.55 -20.99 13.89
CA GLN A 184 8.79 -20.91 14.68
C GLN A 184 9.03 -22.18 15.50
N THR A 185 7.98 -22.74 16.11
CA THR A 185 8.07 -24.00 16.86
C THR A 185 8.41 -25.19 15.98
N LYS A 186 7.88 -25.26 14.73
CA LYS A 186 8.23 -26.29 13.75
C LYS A 186 9.68 -26.19 13.28
N LEU A 187 10.20 -24.98 13.08
CA LEU A 187 11.59 -24.73 12.72
C LEU A 187 12.56 -25.15 13.84
N GLN A 188 12.24 -24.82 15.11
CA GLN A 188 13.07 -25.19 16.25
C GLN A 188 13.12 -26.71 16.49
N LYS A 189 12.02 -27.43 16.24
CA LYS A 189 11.99 -28.89 16.34
C LYS A 189 12.85 -29.57 15.26
N LYS A 190 12.90 -29.00 14.03
CA LYS A 190 13.74 -29.50 12.93
C LYS A 190 15.25 -29.33 13.17
N THR A 191 15.65 -28.34 13.98
CA THR A 191 17.06 -28.07 14.30
C THR A 191 17.58 -28.92 15.46
N ARG A 192 16.69 -29.51 16.28
CA ARG A 192 17.05 -30.40 17.40
C ARG A 192 17.17 -31.88 17.03
N THR A 193 16.81 -32.23 15.81
CA THR A 193 16.80 -33.65 15.31
C THR A 193 17.90 -33.88 14.26
N ARG A 194 18.93 -33.02 14.23
CA ARG A 194 20.16 -33.24 13.44
C ARG A 194 21.38 -33.27 14.37
#